data_b254af6e70863389fcc56fc2c895929d
#
_entry.id   b254af6e70863389fcc56fc2c895929d
#
_cell.length_a   1.000
_cell.length_b   1.000
_cell.length_c   1.000
_cell.angle_alpha   90.00
_cell.angle_beta   90.00
_cell.angle_gamma   90.00
#
_symmetry.space_group_name_H-M   'P 1'
#
loop_
_entity.id
_entity.type
_entity.pdbx_description
1 polymer ?
#
loop_
_entity_poly.entity_id
_entity_poly.type
_entity_poly.pdbx_seq_one_letter_code
_entity_poly.pdbx_strand_id
1 'polypeptide(L)'
;SLQTGWVELQQCQANLDPVPAVEVVYRYHGLRELQLVSSQNVARAWVAGNSVQLEDVTEGGEVCIRAAVQVLRSNGKGGYSLQSGPFHRRFLDGYYPVQLDYRVRWPADQLRLASVQPGAQRGFGVRKQRGELAIDTLFEGKLMIEVGFSKAHEGR
;
A
#
# COMPACT_ATOMS: atom_id res chain seq x y z
N SER A 1 -9.25 12.18 7.50
CA SER A 1 -9.61 13.02 8.63
C SER A 1 -8.88 12.58 9.89
N LEU A 2 -8.30 13.52 10.62
CA LEU A 2 -7.59 13.24 11.86
C LEU A 2 -8.51 12.71 12.96
N GLN A 3 -9.75 13.17 12.99
CA GLN A 3 -10.73 12.71 13.97
C GLN A 3 -11.06 11.23 13.80
N THR A 4 -11.03 10.75 12.58
CA THR A 4 -11.31 9.35 12.26
C THR A 4 -10.07 8.52 11.98
N GLY A 5 -8.91 9.19 11.76
CA GLY A 5 -7.66 8.51 11.44
C GLY A 5 -7.59 7.88 10.08
N TRP A 6 -8.43 8.30 9.13
CA TRP A 6 -8.50 7.67 7.80
C TRP A 6 -7.62 8.40 6.80
N VAL A 7 -6.86 7.63 6.04
CA VAL A 7 -6.07 8.12 4.91
C VAL A 7 -6.40 7.29 3.67
N GLU A 8 -6.14 7.87 2.50
CA GLU A 8 -6.32 7.16 1.24
C GLU A 8 -5.05 6.41 0.88
N LEU A 9 -5.22 5.14 0.52
CA LEU A 9 -4.15 4.26 0.08
C LEU A 9 -4.41 3.84 -1.37
N GLN A 10 -3.38 3.89 -2.19
CA GLN A 10 -3.40 3.32 -3.53
C GLN A 10 -2.20 2.41 -3.71
N GLN A 11 -2.44 1.21 -4.22
CA GLN A 11 -1.40 0.22 -4.46
C GLN A 11 -1.56 -0.38 -5.84
N CYS A 12 -0.43 -0.54 -6.53
CA CYS A 12 -0.35 -1.34 -7.75
C CYS A 12 0.70 -2.42 -7.55
N GLN A 13 0.36 -3.62 -7.91
CA GLN A 13 1.29 -4.75 -7.94
C GLN A 13 1.39 -5.24 -9.38
N ALA A 14 2.60 -5.24 -9.89
CA ALA A 14 2.87 -5.61 -11.27
C ALA A 14 3.70 -6.89 -11.35
N ASN A 15 3.79 -7.43 -12.56
CA ASN A 15 4.51 -8.67 -12.84
C ASN A 15 3.99 -9.84 -12.00
N LEU A 16 2.67 -9.92 -11.90
CA LEU A 16 2.01 -11.02 -11.22
C LEU A 16 2.27 -12.34 -11.95
N ASP A 17 2.26 -13.44 -11.20
CA ASP A 17 2.45 -14.76 -11.77
C ASP A 17 1.34 -15.10 -12.78
N PRO A 18 1.71 -15.60 -13.96
CA PRO A 18 0.71 -16.07 -14.92
C PRO A 18 0.12 -17.40 -14.43
N VAL A 19 -0.98 -17.30 -13.71
CA VAL A 19 -1.69 -18.42 -13.10
C VAL A 19 -3.17 -18.32 -13.38
N PRO A 20 -3.91 -19.47 -13.33
CA PRO A 20 -5.36 -19.46 -13.59
C PRO A 20 -6.17 -18.69 -12.56
N ALA A 21 -5.71 -18.65 -11.30
CA ALA A 21 -6.40 -17.96 -10.24
C ALA A 21 -5.42 -17.49 -9.18
N VAL A 22 -5.63 -16.28 -8.68
CA VAL A 22 -4.85 -15.73 -7.57
C VAL A 22 -5.72 -14.79 -6.76
N GLU A 23 -5.48 -14.77 -5.47
CA GLU A 23 -6.12 -13.85 -4.53
C GLU A 23 -5.06 -12.91 -3.95
N VAL A 24 -5.34 -11.62 -3.99
CA VAL A 24 -4.52 -10.60 -3.33
C VAL A 24 -5.29 -10.11 -2.10
N VAL A 25 -4.75 -10.39 -0.92
CA VAL A 25 -5.40 -10.04 0.34
C VAL A 25 -4.77 -8.78 0.91
N TYR A 26 -5.62 -7.83 1.30
CA TYR A 26 -5.21 -6.55 1.88
C TYR A 26 -5.52 -6.57 3.38
N ARG A 27 -4.48 -6.72 4.20
CA ARG A 27 -4.61 -6.86 5.65
C ARG A 27 -4.24 -5.56 6.33
N TYR A 28 -5.20 -4.66 6.38
CA TYR A 28 -5.05 -3.38 7.06
C TYR A 28 -6.03 -3.27 8.21
N HIS A 29 -5.59 -2.60 9.26
CA HIS A 29 -6.50 -2.23 10.33
C HIS A 29 -7.53 -1.23 9.79
N GLY A 30 -8.82 -1.57 9.90
CA GLY A 30 -9.87 -0.66 9.48
C GLY A 30 -9.94 -0.40 7.98
N LEU A 31 -9.58 -1.37 7.15
CA LEU A 31 -9.73 -1.24 5.69
C LEU A 31 -11.20 -1.08 5.32
N ARG A 32 -11.50 -0.07 4.50
CA ARG A 32 -12.83 0.11 3.96
C ARG A 32 -12.78 0.72 2.56
N GLU A 33 -13.89 0.62 1.84
CA GLU A 33 -14.03 1.19 0.51
C GLU A 33 -12.96 0.68 -0.46
N LEU A 34 -12.63 -0.60 -0.34
CA LEU A 34 -11.69 -1.23 -1.27
C LEU A 34 -12.28 -1.24 -2.67
N GLN A 35 -11.58 -0.61 -3.61
CA GLN A 35 -12.00 -0.50 -5.00
C GLN A 35 -10.89 -0.96 -5.92
N LEU A 36 -11.29 -1.69 -6.96
CA LEU A 36 -10.40 -2.02 -8.05
C LEU A 36 -10.33 -0.81 -8.99
N VAL A 37 -9.12 -0.24 -9.13
CA VAL A 37 -8.90 0.91 -10.02
C VAL A 37 -8.66 0.46 -11.44
N SER A 38 -7.78 -0.54 -11.61
CA SER A 38 -7.44 -1.07 -12.94
C SER A 38 -6.82 -2.45 -12.81
N SER A 39 -6.86 -3.19 -13.91
CA SER A 39 -6.13 -4.44 -14.06
C SER A 39 -5.65 -4.56 -15.49
N GLN A 40 -4.49 -5.21 -15.68
CA GLN A 40 -3.91 -5.47 -16.99
C GLN A 40 -3.46 -6.91 -17.07
N ASN A 41 -3.68 -7.52 -18.24
CA ASN A 41 -3.29 -8.90 -18.51
C ASN A 41 -3.88 -9.89 -17.49
N VAL A 42 -5.14 -9.61 -17.13
CA VAL A 42 -5.98 -10.43 -16.27
C VAL A 42 -7.32 -10.53 -16.94
N ALA A 43 -7.82 -11.75 -17.16
CA ALA A 43 -9.10 -11.93 -17.85
C ALA A 43 -10.27 -11.40 -17.02
N ARG A 44 -10.20 -11.56 -15.70
CA ARG A 44 -11.27 -11.11 -14.81
C ARG A 44 -10.69 -10.74 -13.44
N ALA A 45 -11.16 -9.64 -12.89
CA ALA A 45 -10.78 -9.17 -11.56
C ALA A 45 -11.98 -8.58 -10.84
N TRP A 46 -12.12 -8.87 -9.54
CA TRP A 46 -13.20 -8.30 -8.74
C TRP A 46 -12.82 -8.26 -7.26
N VAL A 47 -13.46 -7.37 -6.52
CA VAL A 47 -13.29 -7.23 -5.07
C VAL A 47 -14.20 -8.22 -4.35
N ALA A 48 -13.64 -8.91 -3.38
CA ALA A 48 -14.38 -9.82 -2.50
C ALA A 48 -13.89 -9.57 -1.06
N GLY A 49 -14.69 -8.85 -0.27
CA GLY A 49 -14.30 -8.49 1.10
C GLY A 49 -13.06 -7.62 1.12
N ASN A 50 -12.00 -8.10 1.78
CA ASN A 50 -10.71 -7.41 1.86
C ASN A 50 -9.70 -7.93 0.85
N SER A 51 -10.16 -8.58 -0.21
CA SER A 51 -9.28 -9.14 -1.22
C SER A 51 -9.75 -8.80 -2.63
N VAL A 52 -8.84 -8.97 -3.57
CA VAL A 52 -9.13 -8.94 -5.00
C VAL A 52 -8.87 -10.32 -5.57
N GLN A 53 -9.86 -10.85 -6.27
CA GLN A 53 -9.76 -12.12 -6.95
C GLN A 53 -9.39 -11.88 -8.40
N LEU A 54 -8.43 -12.64 -8.90
CA LEU A 54 -7.96 -12.53 -10.28
C LEU A 54 -8.07 -13.90 -10.96
N GLU A 55 -8.54 -13.89 -12.20
CA GLU A 55 -8.60 -15.10 -13.04
C GLU A 55 -7.79 -14.92 -14.31
N ASP A 56 -7.09 -15.98 -14.70
CA ASP A 56 -6.32 -16.06 -15.93
C ASP A 56 -5.34 -14.90 -16.09
N VAL A 57 -4.43 -14.80 -15.13
CA VAL A 57 -3.34 -13.84 -15.18
C VAL A 57 -2.34 -14.31 -16.22
N THR A 58 -1.99 -13.42 -17.16
CA THR A 58 -0.97 -13.67 -18.18
C THR A 58 0.26 -12.82 -17.89
N GLU A 59 1.33 -13.05 -18.64
CA GLU A 59 2.58 -12.33 -18.46
C GLU A 59 2.36 -10.82 -18.46
N GLY A 60 2.96 -10.12 -17.49
CA GLY A 60 2.76 -8.69 -17.31
C GLY A 60 1.49 -8.34 -16.55
N GLY A 61 0.93 -9.29 -15.80
CA GLY A 61 -0.26 -9.04 -15.00
C GLY A 61 -0.06 -7.93 -13.97
N GLU A 62 -1.03 -7.03 -13.88
CA GLU A 62 -1.00 -5.91 -12.93
C GLU A 62 -2.39 -5.69 -12.36
N VAL A 63 -2.42 -5.34 -11.07
CA VAL A 63 -3.65 -4.93 -10.40
C VAL A 63 -3.38 -3.67 -9.58
N CYS A 64 -4.30 -2.70 -9.68
CA CYS A 64 -4.25 -1.47 -8.90
C CYS A 64 -5.53 -1.32 -8.10
N ILE A 65 -5.38 -1.00 -6.83
CA ILE A 65 -6.52 -0.78 -5.94
C ILE A 65 -6.41 0.59 -5.24
N ARG A 66 -7.54 1.04 -4.74
CA ARG A 66 -7.65 2.19 -3.86
C ARG A 66 -8.55 1.83 -2.70
N ALA A 67 -8.21 2.31 -1.51
CA ALA A 67 -8.96 2.05 -0.30
C ALA A 67 -8.75 3.15 0.72
N ALA A 68 -9.64 3.21 1.72
CA ALA A 68 -9.42 3.99 2.93
C ALA A 68 -8.86 3.06 4.00
N VAL A 69 -7.78 3.46 4.64
CA VAL A 69 -7.15 2.72 5.73
C VAL A 69 -6.99 3.60 6.95
N GLN A 70 -6.97 3.00 8.12
CA GLN A 70 -6.88 3.74 9.36
C GLN A 70 -5.44 3.80 9.86
N VAL A 71 -4.96 5.01 10.16
CA VAL A 71 -3.69 5.16 10.86
C VAL A 71 -3.91 4.95 12.35
N LEU A 72 -2.96 4.31 13.00
CA LEU A 72 -3.02 4.05 14.42
C LEU A 72 -2.24 5.12 15.17
N ARG A 73 -2.77 5.55 16.33
CA ARG A 73 -2.08 6.47 17.18
C ARG A 73 -0.84 5.79 17.76
N SER A 74 0.31 6.43 17.62
CA SER A 74 1.53 5.88 18.19
C SER A 74 1.57 6.10 19.72
N ASN A 75 2.22 5.15 20.42
CA ASN A 75 2.27 5.17 21.87
C ASN A 75 3.06 6.39 22.38
N GLY A 76 2.40 7.24 23.15
CA GLY A 76 3.01 8.23 24.03
C GLY A 76 3.63 9.46 23.38
N LYS A 77 3.55 9.65 22.06
CA LYS A 77 4.24 10.76 21.41
C LYS A 77 3.37 11.65 20.52
N GLY A 78 2.05 11.46 20.56
CA GLY A 78 1.14 12.31 19.79
C GLY A 78 1.22 12.13 18.28
N GLY A 79 1.91 11.11 17.80
CA GLY A 79 2.01 10.80 16.39
C GLY A 79 1.07 9.68 15.96
N TYR A 80 1.11 9.39 14.69
CA TYR A 80 0.33 8.32 14.09
C TYR A 80 1.22 7.46 13.21
N SER A 81 0.86 6.20 13.03
CA SER A 81 1.59 5.30 12.16
C SER A 81 0.65 4.49 11.28
N LEU A 82 1.13 4.18 10.09
CA LEU A 82 0.49 3.26 9.19
C LEU A 82 1.49 2.17 8.84
N GLN A 83 1.14 0.94 9.15
CA GLN A 83 1.95 -0.22 8.78
C GLN A 83 1.28 -0.93 7.62
N SER A 84 2.05 -1.20 6.60
CA SER A 84 1.59 -1.88 5.39
C SER A 84 2.47 -3.08 5.12
N GLY A 85 1.83 -4.21 4.85
CA GLY A 85 2.52 -5.45 4.61
C GLY A 85 2.25 -6.49 5.68
N PRO A 86 3.01 -7.57 5.71
CA PRO A 86 4.16 -7.82 4.85
C PRO A 86 3.75 -8.05 3.40
N PHE A 87 4.47 -7.40 2.48
CA PHE A 87 4.33 -7.64 1.05
C PHE A 87 5.29 -8.76 0.67
N HIS A 88 4.79 -9.76 -0.02
CA HIS A 88 5.63 -10.83 -0.53
C HIS A 88 4.91 -11.57 -1.64
N ARG A 89 5.69 -12.16 -2.51
CA ARG A 89 5.21 -13.07 -3.52
C ARG A 89 5.89 -14.42 -3.28
N ARG A 90 5.10 -15.39 -2.87
CA ARG A 90 5.61 -16.70 -2.53
C ARG A 90 4.98 -17.76 -3.43
N PHE A 91 5.82 -18.60 -4.01
CA PHE A 91 5.37 -19.74 -4.79
C PHE A 91 6.20 -20.96 -4.39
N LEU A 92 5.54 -22.04 -3.99
CA LEU A 92 6.20 -23.24 -3.44
C LEU A 92 7.05 -22.83 -2.22
N ASP A 93 8.36 -23.10 -2.26
CA ASP A 93 9.26 -22.85 -1.13
C ASP A 93 10.11 -21.59 -1.29
N GLY A 94 9.83 -20.78 -2.32
CA GLY A 94 10.63 -19.61 -2.62
C GLY A 94 9.85 -18.32 -2.59
N TYR A 95 10.60 -17.20 -2.46
CA TYR A 95 10.08 -15.86 -2.65
C TYR A 95 10.52 -15.36 -4.01
N TYR A 96 9.65 -14.65 -4.69
CA TYR A 96 9.91 -14.09 -6.01
C TYR A 96 9.87 -12.56 -5.95
N PRO A 97 10.51 -11.87 -6.90
CA PRO A 97 10.48 -10.42 -6.93
C PRO A 97 9.06 -9.88 -7.03
N VAL A 98 8.76 -8.86 -6.25
CA VAL A 98 7.50 -8.12 -6.29
C VAL A 98 7.78 -6.69 -6.71
N GLN A 99 7.05 -6.24 -7.72
CA GLN A 99 7.06 -4.83 -8.10
C GLN A 99 5.84 -4.16 -7.50
N LEU A 100 6.07 -3.19 -6.65
CA LEU A 100 5.05 -2.49 -5.88
C LEU A 100 5.13 -1.00 -6.11
N ASP A 101 3.99 -0.40 -6.45
CA ASP A 101 3.79 1.03 -6.46
C ASP A 101 2.79 1.33 -5.35
N TYR A 102 3.20 2.15 -4.38
CA TYR A 102 2.48 2.37 -3.15
C TYR A 102 2.33 3.87 -2.93
N ARG A 103 1.09 4.33 -2.73
CA ARG A 103 0.81 5.74 -2.50
C ARG A 103 -0.12 5.91 -1.31
N VAL A 104 0.19 6.88 -0.48
CA VAL A 104 -0.65 7.29 0.63
C VAL A 104 -0.92 8.78 0.51
N ARG A 105 -2.18 9.16 0.64
CA ARG A 105 -2.61 10.55 0.65
C ARG A 105 -3.32 10.87 1.95
N TRP A 106 -3.07 12.04 2.48
CA TRP A 106 -3.64 12.50 3.74
C TRP A 106 -3.95 13.98 3.69
N PRO A 107 -4.84 14.47 4.58
CA PRO A 107 -5.09 15.92 4.69
C PRO A 107 -3.84 16.64 5.21
N ALA A 108 -3.20 17.42 4.35
CA ALA A 108 -1.92 18.06 4.66
C ALA A 108 -2.05 19.17 5.72
N ASP A 109 -3.26 19.67 5.91
CA ASP A 109 -3.55 20.64 6.96
C ASP A 109 -3.69 20.00 8.34
N GLN A 110 -3.84 18.67 8.40
CA GLN A 110 -4.03 17.93 9.64
C GLN A 110 -2.83 17.04 10.00
N LEU A 111 -2.18 16.48 9.01
CA LEU A 111 -1.07 15.55 9.20
C LEU A 111 0.15 16.00 8.42
N ARG A 112 1.31 15.71 9.00
CA ARG A 112 2.61 15.92 8.38
C ARG A 112 3.37 14.60 8.37
N LEU A 113 4.00 14.29 7.25
CA LEU A 113 4.87 13.11 7.17
C LEU A 113 6.07 13.28 8.09
N ALA A 114 6.26 12.34 9.00
CA ALA A 114 7.35 12.35 9.96
C ALA A 114 8.47 11.37 9.60
N SER A 115 8.10 10.17 9.13
CA SER A 115 9.09 9.13 8.83
C SER A 115 8.55 8.13 7.83
N VAL A 116 9.49 7.50 7.13
CA VAL A 116 9.20 6.37 6.23
C VAL A 116 10.27 5.31 6.46
N GLN A 117 9.85 4.08 6.68
CA GLN A 117 10.78 2.95 6.81
C GLN A 117 10.32 1.81 5.92
N PRO A 118 11.23 1.23 5.13
CA PRO A 118 12.63 1.65 4.94
C PRO A 118 12.75 3.03 4.31
N GLY A 119 13.89 3.68 4.51
CA GLY A 119 14.19 4.93 3.85
C GLY A 119 14.59 4.74 2.39
N ALA A 120 14.72 5.85 1.66
CA ALA A 120 15.14 5.83 0.26
C ALA A 120 16.48 5.12 0.11
N GLN A 121 16.55 4.18 -0.81
CA GLN A 121 17.75 3.40 -1.07
C GLN A 121 17.63 2.76 -2.45
N ARG A 122 18.68 2.09 -2.89
CA ARG A 122 18.69 1.41 -4.17
C ARG A 122 17.60 0.36 -4.22
N GLY A 123 16.77 0.40 -5.25
CA GLY A 123 15.62 -0.51 -5.41
C GLY A 123 14.41 -0.12 -4.59
N PHE A 124 14.47 0.99 -3.84
CA PHE A 124 13.36 1.47 -3.02
C PHE A 124 13.29 2.99 -3.15
N GLY A 125 12.57 3.45 -4.15
CA GLY A 125 12.41 4.88 -4.43
C GLY A 125 11.32 5.50 -3.57
N VAL A 126 11.60 6.65 -2.98
CA VAL A 126 10.66 7.38 -2.14
C VAL A 126 10.50 8.80 -2.67
N ARG A 127 9.27 9.21 -2.93
CA ARG A 127 8.94 10.57 -3.35
C ARG A 127 7.95 11.16 -2.37
N LYS A 128 8.25 12.36 -1.90
CA LYS A 128 7.44 13.04 -0.89
C LYS A 128 6.91 14.34 -1.46
N GLN A 129 5.61 14.55 -1.30
CA GLN A 129 4.94 15.80 -1.61
C GLN A 129 4.05 16.18 -0.44
N ARG A 130 3.58 17.42 -0.43
CA ARG A 130 2.62 17.84 0.59
C ARG A 130 1.35 17.01 0.46
N GLY A 131 1.03 16.24 1.51
CA GLY A 131 -0.17 15.40 1.53
C GLY A 131 -0.07 14.10 0.76
N GLU A 132 1.14 13.74 0.25
CA GLU A 132 1.31 12.51 -0.52
C GLU A 132 2.69 11.92 -0.34
N LEU A 133 2.72 10.59 -0.21
CA LEU A 133 3.93 9.77 -0.24
C LEU A 133 3.78 8.76 -1.36
N ALA A 134 4.79 8.63 -2.20
CA ALA A 134 4.84 7.60 -3.23
C ALA A 134 6.11 6.77 -3.09
N ILE A 135 5.95 5.47 -3.08
CA ILE A 135 7.04 4.50 -3.01
C ILE A 135 6.96 3.59 -4.21
N ASP A 136 8.10 3.40 -4.87
CA ASP A 136 8.25 2.53 -6.02
C ASP A 136 9.40 1.57 -5.73
N THR A 137 9.12 0.28 -5.70
CA THR A 137 10.11 -0.71 -5.30
C THR A 137 9.95 -2.04 -6.02
N LEU A 138 11.09 -2.66 -6.27
CA LEU A 138 11.20 -4.05 -6.68
C LEU A 138 11.99 -4.76 -5.59
N PHE A 139 11.40 -5.78 -4.96
CA PHE A 139 12.04 -6.46 -3.83
C PHE A 139 11.79 -7.96 -3.86
N GLU A 140 12.65 -8.69 -3.18
CA GLU A 140 12.48 -10.12 -2.90
C GLU A 140 12.30 -10.31 -1.40
N GLY A 141 11.59 -11.39 -1.03
CA GLY A 141 11.32 -11.70 0.37
C GLY A 141 10.11 -10.96 0.88
N LYS A 142 10.18 -10.52 2.12
CA LYS A 142 9.08 -9.81 2.79
C LYS A 142 9.45 -8.35 3.00
N LEU A 143 8.50 -7.48 2.71
CA LEU A 143 8.66 -6.04 2.91
C LEU A 143 7.56 -5.52 3.82
N MET A 144 7.97 -4.82 4.88
CA MET A 144 7.07 -4.00 5.70
C MET A 144 7.37 -2.54 5.43
N ILE A 145 6.32 -1.76 5.19
CA ILE A 145 6.43 -0.31 5.07
C ILE A 145 5.77 0.31 6.30
N GLU A 146 6.48 1.18 6.97
CA GLU A 146 5.94 1.95 8.07
C GLU A 146 6.01 3.44 7.76
N VAL A 147 4.88 4.11 7.82
CA VAL A 147 4.77 5.54 7.58
C VAL A 147 4.36 6.20 8.88
N GLY A 148 5.20 7.10 9.37
CA GLY A 148 4.91 7.87 10.58
C GLY A 148 4.44 9.27 10.23
N PHE A 149 3.42 9.73 10.96
CA PHE A 149 2.85 11.06 10.81
C PHE A 149 2.89 11.79 12.14
N SER A 150 3.02 13.10 12.06
CA SER A 150 2.79 13.98 13.19
C SER A 150 1.62 14.91 12.88
N LYS A 151 1.03 15.49 13.93
CA LYS A 151 -0.03 16.48 13.79
C LYS A 151 0.56 17.75 13.18
N ALA A 152 -0.07 18.25 12.13
CA ALA A 152 0.33 19.54 11.56
C ALA A 152 -0.02 20.65 12.54
N HIS A 153 0.90 21.63 12.68
CA HIS A 153 0.67 22.76 13.56
C HIS A 153 -0.23 23.78 12.88
N GLU A 154 -1.33 24.11 13.52
CA GLU A 154 -2.20 25.17 13.04
C GLU A 154 -1.58 26.54 13.32
N GLY A 155 -1.71 27.48 12.37
CA GLY A 155 -1.34 28.87 12.56
C GLY A 155 0.15 29.16 12.68
N ARG A 156 1.00 28.28 12.21
CA ARG A 156 2.45 28.48 12.28
C ARG A 156 3.12 28.31 10.94
#